data_508880e6890434a0a47e80c4e93b7f77
#
_entry.id   508880e6890434a0a47e80c4e93b7f77
#
_cell.length_a   1.000
_cell.length_b   1.000
_cell.length_c   1.000
_cell.angle_alpha   90.00
_cell.angle_beta   90.00
_cell.angle_gamma   90.00
#
_symmetry.space_group_name_H-M   'P 1'
#
loop_
_entity.id
_entity.type
_entity.pdbx_description
1 polymer ?
#
loop_
_entity_poly.entity_id
_entity_poly.type
_entity_poly.pdbx_seq_one_letter_code
_entity_poly.pdbx_strand_id
1 'polypeptide(L)'
;ALQIGMQSADPEVLKNVHRTLDKKKFSKNIGYLNEVGVTFGFDLIYGLPGDTLKGFKNSIDYALSLYPNNLELFCLSVLPGTDLHDSAKKFGMIWEQKPPYNVLKTPQFPESDLQKAASLARAVNLFYTQGRAVSWFNCIIYHLHKKPSVFLGEFEKYLREEKIMLPPEPKMPQIRKLQKDFIKKQFEQNHLAKYINIVSDMIELYGALSDADGDCQTSTIKLHYWPEDVLSEYAMDLPFFCANAEFHPCKIKVQPSPDGAVFNIE
;
A
#
# COMPACT_ATOMS: atom_id res chain seq x y z
N ALA A 1 2.80 15.70 7.51
CA ALA A 1 1.97 14.65 6.89
C ALA A 1 0.49 14.92 7.21
N LEU A 2 -0.38 14.61 6.27
CA LEU A 2 -1.83 14.70 6.42
C LEU A 2 -2.41 13.28 6.49
N GLN A 3 -3.33 13.01 7.45
CA GLN A 3 -4.12 11.78 7.46
C GLN A 3 -5.57 12.12 7.10
N ILE A 4 -6.10 11.46 6.08
CA ILE A 4 -7.38 11.78 5.47
C ILE A 4 -8.32 10.58 5.60
N GLY A 5 -9.37 10.75 6.41
CA GLY A 5 -10.40 9.73 6.61
C GLY A 5 -11.33 9.60 5.41
N MET A 6 -10.98 8.77 4.42
CA MET A 6 -11.83 8.47 3.27
C MET A 6 -12.94 7.47 3.63
N GLN A 7 -12.67 6.54 4.54
CA GLN A 7 -13.52 5.48 5.06
C GLN A 7 -13.93 4.43 4.02
N SER A 8 -14.51 4.84 2.91
CA SER A 8 -14.90 4.01 1.77
C SER A 8 -14.87 4.83 0.48
N ALA A 9 -14.71 4.19 -0.65
CA ALA A 9 -14.90 4.80 -1.97
C ALA A 9 -16.32 4.56 -2.55
N ASP A 10 -17.20 3.89 -1.81
CA ASP A 10 -18.58 3.63 -2.23
C ASP A 10 -19.52 4.73 -1.69
N PRO A 11 -20.18 5.51 -2.56
CA PRO A 11 -21.09 6.59 -2.13
C PRO A 11 -22.27 6.12 -1.30
N GLU A 12 -22.82 4.93 -1.57
CA GLU A 12 -23.98 4.40 -0.84
C GLU A 12 -23.57 3.93 0.56
N VAL A 13 -22.38 3.31 0.69
CA VAL A 13 -21.79 2.95 1.98
C VAL A 13 -21.53 4.19 2.82
N LEU A 14 -20.99 5.25 2.21
CA LEU A 14 -20.68 6.50 2.91
C LEU A 14 -21.94 7.20 3.43
N LYS A 15 -23.07 7.16 2.69
CA LYS A 15 -24.36 7.71 3.16
C LYS A 15 -24.82 7.05 4.46
N ASN A 16 -24.60 5.75 4.63
CA ASN A 16 -24.99 5.02 5.83
C ASN A 16 -24.22 5.46 7.09
N VAL A 17 -23.13 6.19 6.91
CA VAL A 17 -22.32 6.76 8.00
C VAL A 17 -22.22 8.29 7.91
N HIS A 18 -23.21 8.93 7.30
CA HIS A 18 -23.35 10.38 7.16
C HIS A 18 -22.16 11.07 6.50
N ARG A 19 -21.55 10.41 5.51
CA ARG A 19 -20.42 10.95 4.73
C ARG A 19 -20.73 10.99 3.24
N THR A 20 -19.96 11.79 2.52
CA THR A 20 -20.04 11.90 1.06
C THR A 20 -18.64 11.97 0.46
N LEU A 21 -18.49 11.44 -0.75
CA LEU A 21 -17.25 11.51 -1.52
C LEU A 21 -17.58 11.82 -2.99
N ASP A 22 -17.18 12.99 -3.45
CA ASP A 22 -17.10 13.28 -4.88
C ASP A 22 -15.71 12.83 -5.37
N LYS A 23 -15.64 11.68 -6.01
CA LYS A 23 -14.37 11.09 -6.47
C LYS A 23 -13.61 12.01 -7.42
N LYS A 24 -14.28 12.74 -8.33
CA LYS A 24 -13.60 13.62 -9.27
C LYS A 24 -12.93 14.79 -8.56
N LYS A 25 -13.69 15.45 -7.69
CA LYS A 25 -13.17 16.56 -6.88
C LYS A 25 -12.08 16.10 -5.93
N PHE A 26 -12.27 14.93 -5.28
CA PHE A 26 -11.30 14.33 -4.36
C PHE A 26 -10.00 14.00 -5.08
N SER A 27 -10.05 13.26 -6.20
CA SER A 27 -8.84 12.94 -6.99
C SER A 27 -8.11 14.19 -7.47
N LYS A 28 -8.84 15.22 -7.91
CA LYS A 28 -8.23 16.50 -8.31
C LYS A 28 -7.50 17.18 -7.15
N ASN A 29 -8.11 17.21 -5.97
CA ASN A 29 -7.50 17.82 -4.77
C ASN A 29 -6.27 17.03 -4.30
N ILE A 30 -6.32 15.69 -4.35
CA ILE A 30 -5.17 14.84 -4.04
C ILE A 30 -4.04 15.05 -5.07
N GLY A 31 -4.38 15.25 -6.35
CA GLY A 31 -3.40 15.61 -7.38
C GLY A 31 -2.57 16.84 -6.99
N TYR A 32 -3.19 17.88 -6.44
CA TYR A 32 -2.45 19.06 -5.96
C TYR A 32 -1.51 18.75 -4.80
N LEU A 33 -1.88 17.83 -3.87
CA LEU A 33 -0.97 17.42 -2.79
C LEU A 33 0.26 16.68 -3.34
N ASN A 34 0.06 15.81 -4.35
CA ASN A 34 1.15 15.13 -5.04
C ASN A 34 2.08 16.13 -5.77
N GLU A 35 1.51 17.10 -6.50
CA GLU A 35 2.28 18.11 -7.24
C GLU A 35 3.18 18.96 -6.33
N VAL A 36 2.72 19.27 -5.12
CA VAL A 36 3.50 20.07 -4.15
C VAL A 36 4.31 19.21 -3.18
N GLY A 37 4.34 17.89 -3.35
CA GLY A 37 5.14 16.98 -2.54
C GLY A 37 4.67 16.82 -1.08
N VAL A 38 3.39 17.08 -0.78
CA VAL A 38 2.85 16.90 0.57
C VAL A 38 2.64 15.43 0.87
N THR A 39 3.29 14.93 1.93
CA THR A 39 3.07 13.57 2.46
C THR A 39 1.67 13.42 3.03
N PHE A 40 0.91 12.43 2.57
CA PHE A 40 -0.44 12.15 3.06
C PHE A 40 -0.73 10.65 3.12
N GLY A 41 -1.73 10.28 3.93
CA GLY A 41 -2.26 8.94 4.03
C GLY A 41 -3.79 8.93 4.01
N PHE A 42 -4.36 7.74 3.77
CA PHE A 42 -5.79 7.50 3.82
C PHE A 42 -6.16 6.48 4.89
N ASP A 43 -7.33 6.71 5.53
CA ASP A 43 -8.00 5.72 6.36
C ASP A 43 -9.18 5.13 5.61
N LEU A 44 -9.24 3.80 5.54
CA LEU A 44 -10.41 3.04 5.11
C LEU A 44 -10.91 2.15 6.25
N ILE A 45 -12.21 1.88 6.24
CA ILE A 45 -12.84 1.03 7.24
C ILE A 45 -13.57 -0.11 6.53
N TYR A 46 -13.29 -1.37 6.92
CA TYR A 46 -14.07 -2.52 6.47
C TYR A 46 -15.14 -2.91 7.48
N GLY A 47 -16.24 -3.47 6.97
CA GLY A 47 -17.40 -3.82 7.77
C GLY A 47 -18.40 -2.68 8.00
N LEU A 48 -18.31 -1.60 7.22
CA LEU A 48 -19.30 -0.51 7.23
C LEU A 48 -20.68 -1.03 6.83
N PRO A 49 -21.78 -0.41 7.33
CA PRO A 49 -23.14 -0.82 6.97
C PRO A 49 -23.38 -0.76 5.46
N GLY A 50 -23.83 -1.87 4.88
CA GLY A 50 -24.10 -1.98 3.44
C GLY A 50 -22.87 -2.26 2.57
N ASP A 51 -21.64 -2.27 3.16
CA ASP A 51 -20.43 -2.62 2.41
C ASP A 51 -20.27 -4.14 2.23
N THR A 52 -19.41 -4.51 1.33
CA THR A 52 -19.07 -5.90 1.00
C THR A 52 -17.54 -6.04 0.89
N LEU A 53 -17.03 -7.27 0.95
CA LEU A 53 -15.60 -7.52 0.66
C LEU A 53 -15.17 -6.98 -0.72
N LYS A 54 -16.06 -7.04 -1.72
CA LYS A 54 -15.80 -6.48 -3.06
C LYS A 54 -15.75 -4.94 -3.02
N GLY A 55 -16.67 -4.29 -2.29
CA GLY A 55 -16.70 -2.83 -2.10
C GLY A 55 -15.44 -2.34 -1.40
N PHE A 56 -15.04 -3.02 -0.31
CA PHE A 56 -13.80 -2.73 0.39
C PHE A 56 -12.55 -2.87 -0.50
N LYS A 57 -12.46 -3.94 -1.31
CA LYS A 57 -11.38 -4.09 -2.30
C LYS A 57 -11.35 -2.96 -3.32
N ASN A 58 -12.51 -2.54 -3.84
CA ASN A 58 -12.60 -1.40 -4.75
C ASN A 58 -12.16 -0.09 -4.08
N SER A 59 -12.40 0.07 -2.77
CA SER A 59 -11.94 1.23 -1.99
C SER A 59 -10.41 1.23 -1.85
N ILE A 60 -9.77 0.07 -1.63
CA ILE A 60 -8.32 -0.09 -1.63
C ILE A 60 -7.75 0.27 -3.01
N ASP A 61 -8.33 -0.27 -4.09
CA ASP A 61 -7.88 -0.02 -5.46
C ASP A 61 -7.93 1.48 -5.80
N TYR A 62 -9.03 2.16 -5.42
CA TYR A 62 -9.16 3.59 -5.62
C TYR A 62 -8.16 4.40 -4.76
N ALA A 63 -8.02 4.06 -3.48
CA ALA A 63 -7.08 4.74 -2.59
C ALA A 63 -5.63 4.68 -3.12
N LEU A 64 -5.16 3.47 -3.48
CA LEU A 64 -3.80 3.26 -3.96
C LEU A 64 -3.53 3.90 -5.33
N SER A 65 -4.57 4.10 -6.16
CA SER A 65 -4.44 4.83 -7.43
C SER A 65 -4.13 6.33 -7.26
N LEU A 66 -4.26 6.86 -6.05
CA LEU A 66 -4.00 8.26 -5.71
C LEU A 66 -2.63 8.48 -5.05
N TYR A 67 -1.78 7.48 -4.99
CA TYR A 67 -0.39 7.52 -4.49
C TYR A 67 -0.26 8.01 -3.02
N PRO A 68 -1.06 7.51 -2.06
CA PRO A 68 -0.87 7.86 -0.65
C PRO A 68 0.44 7.28 -0.12
N ASN A 69 1.12 8.00 0.76
CA ASN A 69 2.30 7.46 1.45
C ASN A 69 1.92 6.34 2.43
N ASN A 70 0.73 6.44 3.05
CA ASN A 70 0.20 5.45 3.98
C ASN A 70 -1.24 5.08 3.62
N LEU A 71 -1.60 3.82 3.79
CA LEU A 71 -2.97 3.35 3.71
C LEU A 71 -3.29 2.53 4.97
N GLU A 72 -4.05 3.12 5.87
CA GLU A 72 -4.51 2.48 7.10
C GLU A 72 -5.89 1.86 6.90
N LEU A 73 -6.04 0.61 7.32
CA LEU A 73 -7.24 -0.19 7.12
C LEU A 73 -7.76 -0.71 8.46
N PHE A 74 -8.90 -0.19 8.90
CA PHE A 74 -9.46 -0.49 10.22
C PHE A 74 -10.70 -1.38 10.12
N CYS A 75 -10.85 -2.28 11.11
CA CYS A 75 -12.14 -2.90 11.37
C CYS A 75 -13.10 -1.84 11.94
N LEU A 76 -14.32 -1.83 11.48
CA LEU A 76 -15.32 -0.94 12.06
C LEU A 76 -15.55 -1.26 13.54
N SER A 77 -15.44 -0.25 14.40
CA SER A 77 -15.83 -0.32 15.81
C SER A 77 -17.18 0.38 16.01
N VAL A 78 -18.15 -0.33 16.62
CA VAL A 78 -19.50 0.20 16.90
C VAL A 78 -19.49 0.80 18.31
N LEU A 79 -18.99 2.03 18.43
CA LEU A 79 -18.72 2.69 19.69
C LEU A 79 -19.99 3.16 20.40
N PRO A 80 -20.21 2.85 21.69
CA PRO A 80 -21.33 3.37 22.46
C PRO A 80 -21.42 4.90 22.41
N GLY A 81 -22.64 5.45 22.30
CA GLY A 81 -22.89 6.87 22.25
C GLY A 81 -22.69 7.52 20.87
N THR A 82 -22.53 6.71 19.82
CA THR A 82 -22.50 7.21 18.42
C THR A 82 -23.82 6.90 17.71
N ASP A 83 -24.17 7.71 16.70
CA ASP A 83 -25.35 7.48 15.85
C ASP A 83 -25.31 6.09 15.18
N LEU A 84 -24.11 5.62 14.85
CA LEU A 84 -23.93 4.29 14.30
C LEU A 84 -24.31 3.20 15.31
N HIS A 85 -23.92 3.33 16.57
CA HIS A 85 -24.30 2.37 17.62
C HIS A 85 -25.83 2.29 17.76
N ASP A 86 -26.51 3.43 17.78
CA ASP A 86 -27.95 3.51 17.94
C ASP A 86 -28.71 2.93 16.74
N SER A 87 -28.12 3.02 15.55
CA SER A 87 -28.69 2.50 14.30
C SER A 87 -28.18 1.11 13.91
N ALA A 88 -27.15 0.57 14.56
CA ALA A 88 -26.48 -0.68 14.18
C ALA A 88 -27.45 -1.88 14.05
N LYS A 89 -28.42 -1.99 14.98
CA LYS A 89 -29.46 -3.03 14.92
C LYS A 89 -30.35 -2.91 13.67
N LYS A 90 -30.64 -1.69 13.20
CA LYS A 90 -31.44 -1.46 11.98
C LYS A 90 -30.68 -1.92 10.74
N PHE A 91 -29.35 -1.81 10.76
CA PHE A 91 -28.47 -2.36 9.72
C PHE A 91 -28.21 -3.86 9.84
N GLY A 92 -28.81 -4.55 10.83
CA GLY A 92 -28.60 -5.99 11.06
C GLY A 92 -27.17 -6.34 11.47
N MET A 93 -26.46 -5.40 12.07
CA MET A 93 -25.08 -5.59 12.49
C MET A 93 -24.97 -6.40 13.78
N ILE A 94 -23.94 -7.24 13.88
CA ILE A 94 -23.52 -7.91 15.11
C ILE A 94 -22.11 -7.46 15.40
N TRP A 95 -21.85 -7.06 16.65
CA TRP A 95 -20.55 -6.55 17.09
C TRP A 95 -20.24 -6.97 18.53
N GLU A 96 -18.97 -6.81 18.92
CA GLU A 96 -18.51 -7.05 20.29
C GLU A 96 -19.16 -6.08 21.27
N GLN A 97 -19.61 -6.60 22.41
CA GLN A 97 -20.26 -5.79 23.47
C GLN A 97 -19.24 -5.17 24.44
N LYS A 98 -17.95 -5.44 24.23
CA LYS A 98 -16.82 -4.91 25.02
C LYS A 98 -15.76 -4.34 24.07
N PRO A 99 -14.91 -3.43 24.55
CA PRO A 99 -13.78 -2.95 23.74
C PRO A 99 -12.99 -4.10 23.11
N PRO A 100 -12.62 -3.97 21.83
CA PRO A 100 -12.65 -2.79 20.96
C PRO A 100 -13.98 -2.55 20.23
N TYR A 101 -15.08 -3.26 20.52
CA TYR A 101 -16.40 -3.11 19.89
C TYR A 101 -16.42 -3.39 18.38
N ASN A 102 -15.56 -4.24 17.91
CA ASN A 102 -15.45 -4.55 16.48
C ASN A 102 -16.71 -5.19 15.94
N VAL A 103 -17.07 -4.85 14.71
CA VAL A 103 -18.11 -5.56 13.98
C VAL A 103 -17.70 -7.01 13.75
N LEU A 104 -18.62 -7.93 14.01
CA LEU A 104 -18.45 -9.38 13.83
C LEU A 104 -19.09 -9.86 12.52
N LYS A 105 -20.17 -9.22 12.10
CA LYS A 105 -20.81 -9.41 10.78
C LYS A 105 -21.87 -8.35 10.50
N THR A 106 -22.12 -8.13 9.21
CA THR A 106 -23.32 -7.44 8.71
C THR A 106 -24.05 -8.35 7.70
N PRO A 107 -25.27 -8.04 7.27
CA PRO A 107 -25.96 -8.83 6.25
C PRO A 107 -25.17 -8.96 4.94
N GLN A 108 -24.42 -7.92 4.53
CA GLN A 108 -23.65 -7.87 3.30
C GLN A 108 -22.16 -8.23 3.49
N PHE A 109 -21.70 -8.25 4.74
CA PHE A 109 -20.30 -8.53 5.08
C PHE A 109 -20.23 -9.64 6.15
N PRO A 110 -20.34 -10.92 5.77
CA PRO A 110 -20.31 -12.05 6.70
C PRO A 110 -18.95 -12.19 7.38
N GLU A 111 -18.91 -12.89 8.49
CA GLU A 111 -17.71 -13.08 9.30
C GLU A 111 -16.51 -13.61 8.49
N SER A 112 -16.74 -14.58 7.59
CA SER A 112 -15.69 -15.13 6.72
C SER A 112 -15.07 -14.06 5.81
N ASP A 113 -15.84 -13.07 5.37
CA ASP A 113 -15.36 -11.99 4.53
C ASP A 113 -14.68 -10.90 5.36
N LEU A 114 -15.12 -10.65 6.59
CA LEU A 114 -14.39 -9.79 7.53
C LEU A 114 -13.01 -10.35 7.86
N GLN A 115 -12.88 -11.67 8.02
CA GLN A 115 -11.59 -12.33 8.23
C GLN A 115 -10.68 -12.18 7.00
N LYS A 116 -11.22 -12.29 5.77
CA LYS A 116 -10.46 -12.03 4.53
C LYS A 116 -10.06 -10.56 4.42
N ALA A 117 -10.95 -9.62 4.80
CA ALA A 117 -10.64 -8.20 4.81
C ALA A 117 -9.52 -7.88 5.82
N ALA A 118 -9.58 -8.46 7.02
CA ALA A 118 -8.52 -8.33 8.04
C ALA A 118 -7.17 -8.88 7.56
N SER A 119 -7.18 -10.02 6.87
CA SER A 119 -5.95 -10.59 6.28
C SER A 119 -5.38 -9.72 5.17
N LEU A 120 -6.25 -9.20 4.29
CA LEU A 120 -5.85 -8.24 3.26
C LEU A 120 -5.33 -6.94 3.86
N ALA A 121 -5.95 -6.42 4.93
CA ALA A 121 -5.50 -5.21 5.62
C ALA A 121 -4.07 -5.38 6.16
N ARG A 122 -3.76 -6.53 6.78
CA ARG A 122 -2.39 -6.83 7.24
C ARG A 122 -1.40 -6.89 6.07
N ALA A 123 -1.80 -7.49 4.94
CA ALA A 123 -0.94 -7.56 3.75
C ALA A 123 -0.68 -6.17 3.15
N VAL A 124 -1.70 -5.30 3.07
CA VAL A 124 -1.56 -3.90 2.64
C VAL A 124 -0.61 -3.15 3.56
N ASN A 125 -0.82 -3.24 4.87
CA ASN A 125 0.03 -2.56 5.84
C ASN A 125 1.49 -3.02 5.73
N LEU A 126 1.74 -4.32 5.69
CA LEU A 126 3.10 -4.87 5.59
C LEU A 126 3.78 -4.49 4.28
N PHE A 127 3.11 -4.72 3.15
CA PHE A 127 3.72 -4.58 1.83
C PHE A 127 3.83 -3.11 1.39
N TYR A 128 2.76 -2.33 1.60
CA TYR A 128 2.66 -0.97 1.08
C TYR A 128 3.07 0.08 2.12
N THR A 129 2.38 0.14 3.26
CA THR A 129 2.61 1.18 4.27
C THR A 129 3.97 1.01 4.97
N GLN A 130 4.18 -0.10 5.66
CA GLN A 130 5.47 -0.39 6.29
C GLN A 130 6.59 -0.58 5.26
N GLY A 131 6.27 -1.21 4.14
CA GLY A 131 7.20 -1.44 3.03
C GLY A 131 7.54 -0.19 2.22
N ARG A 132 6.97 0.99 2.53
CA ARG A 132 7.24 2.29 1.89
C ARG A 132 7.19 2.22 0.36
N ALA A 133 6.14 1.56 -0.17
CA ALA A 133 6.09 1.17 -1.58
C ALA A 133 5.55 2.26 -2.51
N VAL A 134 5.15 3.42 -2.01
CA VAL A 134 4.44 4.48 -2.76
C VAL A 134 5.13 4.85 -4.08
N SER A 135 6.45 4.97 -4.09
CA SER A 135 7.23 5.46 -5.24
C SER A 135 7.24 4.51 -6.44
N TRP A 136 7.10 3.20 -6.21
CA TRP A 136 7.25 2.18 -7.27
C TRP A 136 6.04 1.24 -7.41
N PHE A 137 5.15 1.19 -6.43
CA PHE A 137 4.05 0.21 -6.40
C PHE A 137 3.16 0.24 -7.63
N ASN A 138 2.71 1.43 -8.04
CA ASN A 138 1.81 1.56 -9.18
C ASN A 138 2.47 1.20 -10.53
N CYS A 139 3.80 1.37 -10.65
CA CYS A 139 4.56 0.85 -11.78
C CYS A 139 4.43 -0.68 -11.89
N ILE A 140 4.64 -1.39 -10.77
CA ILE A 140 4.52 -2.85 -10.72
C ILE A 140 3.11 -3.31 -11.07
N ILE A 141 2.10 -2.68 -10.49
CA ILE A 141 0.68 -2.99 -10.72
C ILE A 141 0.31 -2.79 -12.19
N TYR A 142 0.77 -1.70 -12.80
CA TYR A 142 0.54 -1.41 -14.21
C TYR A 142 1.10 -2.52 -15.12
N HIS A 143 2.36 -2.91 -14.94
CA HIS A 143 3.02 -3.90 -15.79
C HIS A 143 2.51 -5.34 -15.56
N LEU A 144 2.00 -5.64 -14.37
CA LEU A 144 1.33 -6.92 -14.08
C LEU A 144 -0.12 -6.95 -14.58
N HIS A 145 -0.69 -5.83 -15.04
CA HIS A 145 -2.10 -5.70 -15.41
C HIS A 145 -3.06 -6.19 -14.31
N LYS A 146 -2.71 -5.92 -13.05
CA LYS A 146 -3.48 -6.33 -11.88
C LYS A 146 -4.09 -5.14 -11.16
N LYS A 147 -5.16 -5.39 -10.40
CA LYS A 147 -5.64 -4.43 -9.42
C LYS A 147 -4.79 -4.52 -8.14
N PRO A 148 -4.54 -3.40 -7.45
CA PRO A 148 -3.83 -3.40 -6.16
C PRO A 148 -4.34 -4.42 -5.15
N SER A 149 -5.65 -4.48 -4.94
CA SER A 149 -6.27 -5.43 -3.99
C SER A 149 -6.12 -6.90 -4.37
N VAL A 150 -5.99 -7.20 -5.67
CA VAL A 150 -5.72 -8.56 -6.16
C VAL A 150 -4.28 -8.94 -5.89
N PHE A 151 -3.33 -8.07 -6.28
CA PHE A 151 -1.90 -8.28 -6.06
C PHE A 151 -1.58 -8.45 -4.56
N LEU A 152 -2.13 -7.58 -3.70
CA LEU A 152 -1.92 -7.66 -2.24
C LEU A 152 -2.62 -8.87 -1.60
N GLY A 153 -3.74 -9.31 -2.17
CA GLY A 153 -4.37 -10.58 -1.79
C GLY A 153 -3.53 -11.81 -2.18
N GLU A 154 -2.85 -11.76 -3.33
CA GLU A 154 -1.89 -12.79 -3.72
C GLU A 154 -0.63 -12.78 -2.84
N PHE A 155 -0.20 -11.59 -2.37
CA PHE A 155 0.88 -11.49 -1.39
C PHE A 155 0.49 -12.12 -0.04
N GLU A 156 -0.72 -11.87 0.46
CA GLU A 156 -1.24 -12.55 1.65
C GLU A 156 -1.21 -14.07 1.50
N LYS A 157 -1.69 -14.54 0.34
CA LYS A 157 -1.68 -15.97 0.00
C LYS A 157 -0.25 -16.54 -0.02
N TYR A 158 0.70 -15.79 -0.62
CA TYR A 158 2.11 -16.15 -0.65
C TYR A 158 2.70 -16.30 0.76
N LEU A 159 2.45 -15.34 1.65
CA LEU A 159 2.93 -15.41 3.04
C LEU A 159 2.43 -16.66 3.75
N ARG A 160 1.16 -17.00 3.54
CA ARG A 160 0.51 -18.16 4.16
C ARG A 160 1.01 -19.49 3.59
N GLU A 161 1.14 -19.61 2.27
CA GLU A 161 1.58 -20.83 1.58
C GLU A 161 3.04 -21.15 1.86
N GLU A 162 3.91 -20.14 1.85
CA GLU A 162 5.33 -20.29 2.17
C GLU A 162 5.58 -20.33 3.69
N LYS A 163 4.53 -20.26 4.51
CA LYS A 163 4.60 -20.27 5.98
C LYS A 163 5.58 -19.22 6.54
N ILE A 164 5.60 -18.03 5.92
CA ILE A 164 6.48 -16.96 6.32
C ILE A 164 5.98 -16.36 7.63
N MET A 165 6.77 -16.51 8.67
CA MET A 165 6.50 -15.91 9.98
C MET A 165 7.42 -14.70 10.17
N LEU A 166 6.81 -13.55 10.42
CA LEU A 166 7.51 -12.32 10.74
C LEU A 166 7.37 -12.01 12.23
N PRO A 167 8.35 -11.34 12.83
CA PRO A 167 8.18 -10.77 14.16
C PRO A 167 7.06 -9.71 14.14
N PRO A 168 6.49 -9.35 15.30
CA PRO A 168 5.45 -8.30 15.39
C PRO A 168 5.87 -6.98 14.74
N GLU A 169 7.16 -6.63 14.85
CA GLU A 169 7.76 -5.44 14.23
C GLU A 169 8.92 -5.89 13.31
N PRO A 170 8.62 -6.22 12.05
CA PRO A 170 9.65 -6.63 11.10
C PRO A 170 10.53 -5.43 10.73
N LYS A 171 11.84 -5.67 10.62
CA LYS A 171 12.79 -4.64 10.17
C LYS A 171 12.69 -4.41 8.66
N MET A 172 12.96 -3.19 8.21
CA MET A 172 12.92 -2.79 6.81
C MET A 172 13.66 -3.74 5.85
N PRO A 173 14.87 -4.25 6.15
CA PRO A 173 15.54 -5.23 5.26
C PRO A 173 14.74 -6.52 5.07
N GLN A 174 14.00 -6.97 6.09
CA GLN A 174 13.14 -8.17 6.00
C GLN A 174 11.94 -7.90 5.08
N ILE A 175 11.32 -6.72 5.23
CA ILE A 175 10.17 -6.33 4.39
C ILE A 175 10.62 -6.18 2.93
N ARG A 176 11.71 -5.46 2.66
CA ARG A 176 12.27 -5.31 1.29
C ARG A 176 12.61 -6.65 0.65
N LYS A 177 13.20 -7.57 1.43
CA LYS A 177 13.46 -8.93 0.93
C LYS A 177 12.16 -9.61 0.51
N LEU A 178 11.11 -9.55 1.34
CA LEU A 178 9.81 -10.13 1.01
C LEU A 178 9.16 -9.50 -0.22
N GLN A 179 9.23 -8.18 -0.34
CA GLN A 179 8.75 -7.45 -1.52
C GLN A 179 9.44 -7.97 -2.79
N LYS A 180 10.77 -8.05 -2.78
CA LYS A 180 11.57 -8.54 -3.92
C LYS A 180 11.27 -9.99 -4.25
N ASP A 181 11.25 -10.88 -3.25
CA ASP A 181 11.00 -12.31 -3.46
C ASP A 181 9.60 -12.54 -4.05
N PHE A 182 8.57 -11.84 -3.54
CA PHE A 182 7.22 -11.95 -4.05
C PHE A 182 7.09 -11.37 -5.46
N ILE A 183 7.63 -10.17 -5.71
CA ILE A 183 7.59 -9.54 -7.05
C ILE A 183 8.35 -10.40 -8.07
N LYS A 184 9.51 -10.95 -7.71
CA LYS A 184 10.24 -11.87 -8.57
C LYS A 184 9.36 -13.04 -8.99
N LYS A 185 8.71 -13.71 -8.03
CA LYS A 185 7.75 -14.81 -8.31
C LYS A 185 6.63 -14.36 -9.26
N GLN A 186 6.04 -13.17 -9.01
CA GLN A 186 4.99 -12.61 -9.87
C GLN A 186 5.48 -12.32 -11.29
N PHE A 187 6.67 -11.75 -11.43
CA PHE A 187 7.23 -11.38 -12.72
C PHE A 187 7.64 -12.61 -13.54
N GLU A 188 8.22 -13.63 -12.90
CA GLU A 188 8.52 -14.91 -13.55
C GLU A 188 7.26 -15.60 -14.07
N GLN A 189 6.18 -15.63 -13.27
CA GLN A 189 4.89 -16.22 -13.64
C GLN A 189 4.17 -15.48 -14.78
N ASN A 190 4.45 -14.19 -14.96
CA ASN A 190 3.84 -13.33 -15.98
C ASN A 190 4.78 -13.01 -17.16
N HIS A 191 5.87 -13.76 -17.33
CA HIS A 191 6.86 -13.58 -18.41
C HIS A 191 7.54 -12.18 -18.42
N LEU A 192 7.67 -11.57 -17.26
CA LEU A 192 8.29 -10.24 -17.05
C LEU A 192 9.69 -10.34 -16.42
N ALA A 193 10.31 -11.51 -16.39
CA ALA A 193 11.57 -11.77 -15.68
C ALA A 193 12.71 -10.80 -16.08
N LYS A 194 12.71 -10.30 -17.31
CA LYS A 194 13.70 -9.34 -17.81
C LYS A 194 13.70 -7.99 -17.09
N TYR A 195 12.63 -7.66 -16.35
CA TYR A 195 12.49 -6.41 -15.60
C TYR A 195 12.85 -6.54 -14.12
N ILE A 196 13.23 -7.73 -13.64
CA ILE A 196 13.47 -7.98 -12.21
C ILE A 196 14.59 -7.10 -11.66
N ASN A 197 15.65 -6.85 -12.44
CA ASN A 197 16.78 -6.04 -11.98
C ASN A 197 16.38 -4.59 -11.70
N ILE A 198 15.71 -3.93 -12.66
CA ILE A 198 15.27 -2.54 -12.44
C ILE A 198 14.26 -2.43 -11.29
N VAL A 199 13.33 -3.38 -11.17
CA VAL A 199 12.36 -3.37 -10.07
C VAL A 199 13.04 -3.61 -8.72
N SER A 200 14.04 -4.51 -8.67
CA SER A 200 14.85 -4.70 -7.46
C SER A 200 15.60 -3.42 -7.08
N ASP A 201 16.15 -2.70 -8.05
CA ASP A 201 16.86 -1.43 -7.84
C ASP A 201 15.92 -0.34 -7.34
N MET A 202 14.70 -0.24 -7.90
CA MET A 202 13.68 0.69 -7.38
C MET A 202 13.38 0.42 -5.90
N ILE A 203 13.13 -0.84 -5.52
CA ILE A 203 12.82 -1.21 -4.13
C ILE A 203 13.97 -0.84 -3.20
N GLU A 204 15.21 -1.17 -3.58
CA GLU A 204 16.38 -0.88 -2.75
C GLU A 204 16.68 0.61 -2.67
N LEU A 205 16.68 1.33 -3.79
CA LEU A 205 17.05 2.74 -3.84
C LEU A 205 16.01 3.62 -3.14
N TYR A 206 14.74 3.52 -3.53
CA TYR A 206 13.67 4.28 -2.88
C TYR A 206 13.54 3.91 -1.40
N GLY A 207 13.76 2.63 -1.05
CA GLY A 207 13.78 2.19 0.32
C GLY A 207 14.92 2.81 1.12
N ALA A 208 16.15 2.82 0.59
CA ALA A 208 17.33 3.39 1.25
C ALA A 208 17.20 4.92 1.41
N LEU A 209 16.68 5.62 0.39
CA LEU A 209 16.39 7.07 0.47
C LEU A 209 15.36 7.35 1.57
N SER A 210 14.27 6.59 1.61
CA SER A 210 13.24 6.76 2.63
C SER A 210 13.72 6.42 4.05
N ASP A 211 14.63 5.44 4.22
CA ASP A 211 15.25 5.15 5.53
C ASP A 211 16.19 6.28 5.96
N ALA A 212 16.91 6.90 5.02
CA ALA A 212 17.76 8.04 5.32
C ALA A 212 16.95 9.28 5.72
N ASP A 213 15.87 9.58 5.00
CA ASP A 213 15.02 10.75 5.28
C ASP A 213 14.18 10.59 6.57
N GLY A 214 13.57 9.42 6.74
CA GLY A 214 12.63 9.19 7.85
C GLY A 214 13.30 8.74 9.14
N ASP A 215 14.30 7.87 9.05
CA ASP A 215 14.91 7.20 10.21
C ASP A 215 16.36 7.63 10.44
N CYS A 216 16.88 8.59 9.68
CA CYS A 216 18.26 9.07 9.72
C CYS A 216 19.28 7.92 9.57
N GLN A 217 18.96 6.89 8.79
CA GLN A 217 19.83 5.73 8.61
C GLN A 217 20.75 5.90 7.40
N THR A 218 22.02 5.53 7.59
CA THR A 218 22.98 5.39 6.48
C THR A 218 23.01 3.93 6.06
N SER A 219 22.93 3.67 4.76
CA SER A 219 23.01 2.32 4.21
C SER A 219 23.85 2.27 2.94
N THR A 220 24.42 1.10 2.67
CA THR A 220 25.13 0.83 1.43
C THR A 220 24.36 -0.25 0.67
N ILE A 221 23.98 0.05 -0.56
CA ILE A 221 23.20 -0.83 -1.42
C ILE A 221 23.93 -1.11 -2.74
N LYS A 222 23.54 -2.18 -3.42
CA LYS A 222 24.02 -2.54 -4.76
C LYS A 222 22.88 -2.38 -5.74
N LEU A 223 23.17 -1.75 -6.87
CA LEU A 223 22.25 -1.56 -7.97
C LEU A 223 22.80 -2.20 -9.25
N HIS A 224 21.93 -2.49 -10.20
CA HIS A 224 22.25 -3.00 -11.52
C HIS A 224 22.40 -1.89 -12.55
N TYR A 225 21.84 -0.71 -12.26
CA TYR A 225 21.81 0.47 -13.12
C TYR A 225 22.28 1.70 -12.35
N TRP A 226 22.61 2.77 -13.07
CA TRP A 226 22.93 4.05 -12.47
C TRP A 226 21.77 4.56 -11.59
N PRO A 227 22.03 5.08 -10.38
CA PRO A 227 20.96 5.57 -9.51
C PRO A 227 20.13 6.68 -10.15
N GLU A 228 20.73 7.55 -10.95
CA GLU A 228 20.06 8.63 -11.67
C GLU A 228 19.05 8.07 -12.69
N ASP A 229 19.40 6.99 -13.37
CA ASP A 229 18.50 6.32 -14.32
C ASP A 229 17.31 5.70 -13.58
N VAL A 230 17.55 5.02 -12.45
CA VAL A 230 16.52 4.40 -11.60
C VAL A 230 15.56 5.46 -11.04
N LEU A 231 16.04 6.67 -10.74
CA LEU A 231 15.22 7.78 -10.23
C LEU A 231 14.54 8.60 -11.34
N SER A 232 14.85 8.33 -12.59
CA SER A 232 14.25 9.06 -13.71
C SER A 232 12.77 8.70 -13.93
N GLU A 233 12.01 9.61 -14.54
CA GLU A 233 10.59 9.38 -14.86
C GLU A 233 10.40 8.21 -15.82
N TYR A 234 11.32 7.98 -16.77
CA TYR A 234 11.23 6.86 -17.72
C TYR A 234 11.52 5.50 -17.07
N ALA A 235 12.07 5.43 -15.86
CA ALA A 235 12.19 4.18 -15.13
C ALA A 235 10.83 3.51 -14.85
N MET A 236 9.75 4.28 -14.85
CA MET A 236 8.39 3.76 -14.68
C MET A 236 7.85 3.06 -15.93
N ASP A 237 8.42 3.26 -17.11
CA ASP A 237 8.18 2.48 -18.32
C ASP A 237 9.25 1.39 -18.43
N LEU A 238 9.01 0.23 -17.79
CA LEU A 238 9.98 -0.86 -17.72
C LEU A 238 10.48 -1.33 -19.11
N PRO A 239 9.62 -1.48 -20.14
CA PRO A 239 10.06 -1.77 -21.49
C PRO A 239 11.01 -0.73 -22.08
N PHE A 240 10.66 0.55 -21.96
CA PHE A 240 11.49 1.64 -22.47
C PHE A 240 12.82 1.70 -21.71
N PHE A 241 12.78 1.63 -20.38
CA PHE A 241 13.97 1.64 -19.53
C PHE A 241 14.95 0.54 -19.94
N CYS A 242 14.51 -0.71 -19.99
CA CYS A 242 15.39 -1.85 -20.30
C CYS A 242 15.91 -1.84 -21.77
N ALA A 243 15.26 -1.09 -22.66
CA ALA A 243 15.75 -0.92 -24.02
C ALA A 243 16.82 0.17 -24.17
N ASN A 244 16.87 1.13 -23.24
CA ASN A 244 17.70 2.34 -23.37
C ASN A 244 18.72 2.52 -22.24
N ALA A 245 18.44 2.04 -21.03
CA ALA A 245 19.37 2.18 -19.89
C ALA A 245 20.57 1.22 -20.02
N GLU A 246 21.75 1.71 -19.70
CA GLU A 246 22.96 0.91 -19.67
C GLU A 246 23.00 0.05 -18.40
N PHE A 247 23.21 -1.27 -18.55
CA PHE A 247 23.44 -2.16 -17.41
C PHE A 247 24.80 -1.85 -16.79
N HIS A 248 24.79 -1.20 -15.64
CA HIS A 248 25.97 -0.72 -14.94
C HIS A 248 25.92 -1.06 -13.45
N PRO A 249 26.35 -2.27 -13.04
CA PRO A 249 26.38 -2.63 -11.63
C PRO A 249 27.25 -1.70 -10.82
N CYS A 250 26.65 -1.06 -9.83
CA CYS A 250 27.35 -0.12 -8.97
C CYS A 250 26.99 -0.34 -7.49
N LYS A 251 27.79 0.24 -6.63
CA LYS A 251 27.59 0.26 -5.18
C LYS A 251 27.47 1.69 -4.74
N ILE A 252 26.43 2.02 -4.00
CA ILE A 252 26.19 3.38 -3.54
C ILE A 252 26.00 3.41 -2.03
N LYS A 253 26.45 4.50 -1.43
CA LYS A 253 26.17 4.83 -0.04
C LYS A 253 25.10 5.90 0.02
N VAL A 254 23.97 5.59 0.67
CA VAL A 254 22.87 6.51 0.92
C VAL A 254 22.96 6.99 2.36
N GLN A 255 22.81 8.29 2.57
CA GLN A 255 22.93 8.89 3.90
C GLN A 255 22.01 10.10 4.06
N PRO A 256 21.58 10.42 5.29
CA PRO A 256 20.77 11.61 5.56
C PRO A 256 21.59 12.88 5.30
N SER A 257 20.89 13.93 4.87
CA SER A 257 21.41 15.29 4.72
C SER A 257 20.36 16.31 5.19
N PRO A 258 20.71 17.53 5.57
CA PRO A 258 19.76 18.58 5.95
C PRO A 258 18.70 18.89 4.89
N ASP A 259 19.05 18.71 3.62
CA ASP A 259 18.19 19.00 2.46
C ASP A 259 17.50 17.76 1.87
N GLY A 260 17.52 16.63 2.59
CA GLY A 260 17.00 15.33 2.16
C GLY A 260 18.11 14.29 1.96
N ALA A 261 17.73 13.03 1.75
CA ALA A 261 18.70 11.94 1.54
C ALA A 261 19.59 12.18 0.31
N VAL A 262 20.86 11.87 0.46
CA VAL A 262 21.86 11.94 -0.63
C VAL A 262 22.54 10.60 -0.83
N PHE A 263 23.07 10.35 -2.02
CA PHE A 263 23.87 9.16 -2.28
C PHE A 263 25.18 9.50 -2.96
N ASN A 264 26.17 8.63 -2.74
CA ASN A 264 27.49 8.69 -3.39
C ASN A 264 27.82 7.30 -3.93
N ILE A 265 28.39 7.25 -5.13
CA ILE A 265 28.88 6.02 -5.76
C ILE A 265 30.21 5.65 -5.10
N GLU A 266 30.36 4.37 -4.69
CA GLU A 266 31.57 3.82 -4.06
C GLU A 266 32.45 3.06 -5.06
#